data_33b7bd93fcca2339af084828124764f7
#
_entry.id   33b7bd93fcca2339af084828124764f7
#
_cell.length_a   1.000
_cell.length_b   1.000
_cell.length_c   1.000
_cell.angle_alpha   90.00
_cell.angle_beta   90.00
_cell.angle_gamma   90.00
#
_symmetry.space_group_name_H-M   'P 1'
#
loop_
_entity.id
_entity.type
_entity.pdbx_description
1 polymer ?
#
loop_
_entity_poly.entity_id
_entity_poly.type
_entity_poly.pdbx_seq_one_letter_code
_entity_poly.pdbx_strand_id
1 'polypeptide(L)'
;MTVVLSGLMFVESAHAQFPGDQPAPVPPGSIPQVESSGSAISLAPPSGLSPADLPAQLTQPPLLPQAPAVQATPQGTLTLSARFGKDMPAINGGLVWRIYSDKPGPNGAMHLIREERAAAPVIPLPPGGYVIHVSLGLVSDVRSVTIRQEDTTREAFDLAAGGLRIEGRVGTSKIPQGQIVFSIYKGSQFEIGTGDRSPIAQNVAAGDVLMLPAGIYYLVSTYGDANSIVRSDIRVQAAKLTDVVVTHRAAVITLKLVGEKGGEALANTAWSVLTPAGDVIKESIGAFPRVMLAEGEYKAIAKNDGKVFERDFEVKNGVDGEVEVLTR
;
A
#
# COMPACT_ATOMS: atom_id res chain seq x y z
N MET A 1 19.63 35.13 -52.86
CA MET A 1 20.20 36.29 -52.15
C MET A 1 19.00 37.18 -51.74
N THR A 2 18.47 36.96 -50.56
CA THR A 2 17.67 37.93 -49.83
C THR A 2 17.47 37.37 -48.43
N VAL A 3 18.12 38.01 -47.45
CA VAL A 3 18.04 37.76 -46.02
C VAL A 3 16.82 38.47 -45.51
N VAL A 4 15.95 37.78 -44.74
CA VAL A 4 14.93 38.40 -43.90
C VAL A 4 15.15 38.02 -42.44
N LEU A 5 15.38 39.04 -41.66
CA LEU A 5 15.69 39.07 -40.22
C LEU A 5 14.43 38.78 -39.41
N SER A 6 14.54 37.86 -38.47
CA SER A 6 13.48 37.44 -37.58
C SER A 6 13.47 38.30 -36.32
N GLY A 7 12.34 38.89 -35.99
CA GLY A 7 12.11 39.58 -34.71
C GLY A 7 11.66 38.62 -33.64
N LEU A 8 12.41 38.57 -32.54
CA LEU A 8 12.02 37.90 -31.26
C LEU A 8 11.01 38.82 -30.54
N MET A 9 9.79 38.34 -30.35
CA MET A 9 8.87 38.93 -29.36
C MET A 9 8.97 38.10 -28.06
N PHE A 10 9.45 38.76 -27.00
CA PHE A 10 9.32 38.31 -25.63
C PHE A 10 7.87 38.54 -25.19
N VAL A 11 7.18 37.50 -24.83
CA VAL A 11 5.91 37.59 -24.09
C VAL A 11 6.23 37.44 -22.61
N GLU A 12 6.10 38.52 -21.91
CA GLU A 12 6.21 38.62 -20.45
C GLU A 12 4.96 38.02 -19.82
N SER A 13 5.09 36.91 -19.13
CA SER A 13 4.00 36.28 -18.39
C SER A 13 3.80 37.00 -17.06
N ALA A 14 2.72 37.74 -16.93
CA ALA A 14 2.27 38.33 -15.69
C ALA A 14 1.84 37.21 -14.71
N HIS A 15 2.57 37.11 -13.59
CA HIS A 15 2.17 36.28 -12.45
C HIS A 15 1.10 37.00 -11.65
N ALA A 16 -0.13 36.51 -11.68
CA ALA A 16 -1.16 36.91 -10.73
C ALA A 16 -0.85 36.25 -9.36
N GLN A 17 -0.40 37.02 -8.40
CA GLN A 17 -0.32 36.62 -7.01
C GLN A 17 -1.72 36.71 -6.39
N PHE A 18 -2.24 35.56 -5.97
CA PHE A 18 -3.38 35.52 -5.06
C PHE A 18 -2.84 35.64 -3.62
N PRO A 19 -3.36 36.54 -2.78
CA PRO A 19 -3.08 36.56 -1.37
C PRO A 19 -4.05 35.60 -0.71
N GLY A 20 -3.59 34.46 -0.22
CA GLY A 20 -4.43 33.49 0.45
C GLY A 20 -3.65 32.74 1.50
N ASP A 21 -3.95 32.99 2.75
CA ASP A 21 -3.85 32.15 3.94
C ASP A 21 -2.69 31.12 4.01
N GLN A 22 -1.55 31.61 4.46
CA GLN A 22 -0.62 30.76 5.20
C GLN A 22 -1.04 30.73 6.67
N PRO A 23 -1.25 29.56 7.29
CA PRO A 23 -1.37 29.49 8.74
C PRO A 23 -0.06 29.95 9.38
N ALA A 24 -0.17 30.81 10.38
CA ALA A 24 0.95 31.34 11.11
C ALA A 24 1.84 30.23 11.70
N PRO A 25 3.17 30.36 11.69
CA PRO A 25 4.07 29.42 12.33
C PRO A 25 3.80 29.38 13.83
N VAL A 26 3.51 28.18 14.35
CA VAL A 26 3.37 27.92 15.77
C VAL A 26 4.75 28.11 16.42
N PRO A 27 4.90 28.96 17.46
CA PRO A 27 6.17 29.11 18.17
C PRO A 27 6.53 27.77 18.86
N PRO A 28 7.83 27.41 18.92
CA PRO A 28 8.25 26.20 19.62
C PRO A 28 7.89 26.35 21.12
N GLY A 29 7.12 25.39 21.62
CA GLY A 29 6.74 25.33 23.03
C GLY A 29 7.98 25.26 23.90
N SER A 30 8.05 26.17 24.86
CA SER A 30 9.08 26.22 25.86
C SER A 30 9.06 24.92 26.68
N ILE A 31 10.17 24.21 26.69
CA ILE A 31 10.42 23.09 27.60
C ILE A 31 10.50 23.66 29.00
N PRO A 32 9.74 23.17 29.99
CA PRO A 32 9.93 23.63 31.37
C PRO A 32 11.31 23.19 31.84
N GLN A 33 12.16 24.18 32.14
CA GLN A 33 13.39 23.97 32.86
C GLN A 33 13.03 23.58 34.30
N VAL A 34 13.42 22.38 34.67
CA VAL A 34 13.42 21.95 36.07
C VAL A 34 14.60 22.70 36.74
N GLU A 35 14.28 23.71 37.50
CA GLU A 35 15.26 24.36 38.38
C GLU A 35 15.65 23.34 39.46
N SER A 36 16.86 22.83 39.38
CA SER A 36 17.49 22.09 40.45
C SER A 36 17.98 23.12 41.51
N SER A 37 17.14 23.43 42.49
CA SER A 37 17.54 24.12 43.69
C SER A 37 18.42 23.22 44.55
N GLY A 38 19.68 23.10 44.18
CA GLY A 38 20.71 22.50 45.01
C GLY A 38 21.22 23.52 46.01
N SER A 39 20.61 23.60 47.18
CA SER A 39 21.19 24.30 48.31
C SER A 39 22.47 23.59 48.75
N ALA A 40 23.60 24.15 48.40
CA ALA A 40 24.90 23.74 48.95
C ALA A 40 24.96 24.16 50.42
N ILE A 41 24.79 23.23 51.35
CA ILE A 41 25.06 23.43 52.74
C ILE A 41 26.58 23.36 52.92
N SER A 42 27.19 24.53 53.11
CA SER A 42 28.59 24.66 53.50
C SER A 42 28.72 24.33 55.00
N LEU A 43 29.25 23.13 55.32
CA LEU A 43 29.62 22.75 56.65
C LEU A 43 31.09 23.18 56.88
N ALA A 44 31.28 24.31 57.55
CA ALA A 44 32.58 24.68 58.11
C ALA A 44 32.90 23.75 59.28
N PRO A 45 34.14 23.25 59.43
CA PRO A 45 34.48 22.37 60.53
C PRO A 45 34.60 23.19 61.86
N PRO A 46 34.05 22.66 62.98
CA PRO A 46 34.32 23.26 64.27
C PRO A 46 35.76 23.01 64.70
N SER A 47 36.46 24.05 64.98
CA SER A 47 37.80 24.04 65.54
C SER A 47 37.76 23.54 66.98
N GLY A 48 38.59 22.58 67.27
CA GLY A 48 39.04 22.31 68.63
C GLY A 48 38.52 21.04 69.28
N LEU A 49 39.35 19.98 69.21
CA LEU A 49 39.60 19.05 70.29
C LEU A 49 40.94 18.33 70.01
N SER A 50 41.83 18.33 70.98
CA SER A 50 43.14 17.67 70.96
C SER A 50 43.09 16.16 70.89
N PRO A 51 44.10 15.50 70.31
CA PRO A 51 44.15 14.05 70.20
C PRO A 51 44.78 13.39 71.47
N ALA A 52 43.96 12.99 72.35
CA ALA A 52 44.35 12.00 73.42
C ALA A 52 43.08 11.29 73.88
N ASP A 53 43.17 9.97 73.92
CA ASP A 53 42.24 8.99 74.48
C ASP A 53 41.03 8.59 73.58
N LEU A 54 41.29 7.69 72.65
CA LEU A 54 40.27 6.75 72.17
C LEU A 54 40.81 5.32 72.17
N PRO A 55 40.17 4.36 72.86
CA PRO A 55 40.51 2.92 72.74
C PRO A 55 40.12 2.44 71.34
N ALA A 56 41.04 1.75 70.68
CA ALA A 56 40.83 1.09 69.41
C ALA A 56 39.81 -0.06 69.53
N GLN A 57 38.56 0.24 69.23
CA GLN A 57 37.60 -0.80 68.83
C GLN A 57 37.31 -0.64 67.35
N LEU A 58 37.93 -1.56 66.55
CA LEU A 58 37.61 -1.77 65.16
C LEU A 58 36.18 -2.33 65.04
N THR A 59 35.22 -1.43 64.99
CA THR A 59 33.85 -1.78 64.58
C THR A 59 33.82 -1.88 63.05
N GLN A 60 33.78 -3.09 62.49
CA GLN A 60 33.54 -3.33 61.09
C GLN A 60 32.22 -2.64 60.72
N PRO A 61 32.16 -1.87 59.61
CA PRO A 61 30.89 -1.31 59.10
C PRO A 61 29.94 -2.51 58.79
N PRO A 62 28.65 -2.39 59.11
CA PRO A 62 27.68 -3.43 58.78
C PRO A 62 27.70 -3.65 57.24
N LEU A 63 27.93 -4.90 56.88
CA LEU A 63 27.76 -5.33 55.49
C LEU A 63 26.32 -5.05 55.08
N LEU A 64 26.13 -4.00 54.25
CA LEU A 64 24.85 -3.78 53.55
C LEU A 64 24.53 -5.08 52.80
N PRO A 65 23.30 -5.62 52.88
CA PRO A 65 22.93 -6.75 52.08
C PRO A 65 23.18 -6.39 50.60
N GLN A 66 24.12 -7.09 49.98
CA GLN A 66 24.29 -6.98 48.51
C GLN A 66 22.98 -7.43 47.90
N ALA A 67 22.33 -6.51 47.14
CA ALA A 67 21.21 -6.87 46.31
C ALA A 67 21.61 -8.09 45.46
N PRO A 68 20.76 -9.12 45.32
CA PRO A 68 21.10 -10.28 44.51
C PRO A 68 21.51 -9.79 43.13
N ALA A 69 22.72 -10.14 42.71
CA ALA A 69 23.19 -9.85 41.36
C ALA A 69 22.18 -10.49 40.40
N VAL A 70 21.50 -9.67 39.62
CA VAL A 70 20.62 -10.12 38.53
C VAL A 70 21.53 -10.92 37.60
N GLN A 71 21.46 -12.23 37.69
CA GLN A 71 22.21 -13.12 36.80
C GLN A 71 21.66 -12.84 35.40
N ALA A 72 22.47 -12.24 34.56
CA ALA A 72 22.14 -12.05 33.15
C ALA A 72 21.86 -13.43 32.55
N THR A 73 20.63 -13.68 32.16
CA THR A 73 20.27 -14.93 31.47
C THR A 73 21.15 -15.03 30.22
N PRO A 74 21.93 -16.12 30.07
CA PRO A 74 22.77 -16.27 28.90
C PRO A 74 21.90 -16.22 27.63
N GLN A 75 22.30 -15.39 26.69
CA GLN A 75 21.54 -15.16 25.44
C GLN A 75 22.38 -15.64 24.26
N GLY A 76 21.73 -16.21 23.25
CA GLY A 76 22.29 -16.38 21.92
C GLY A 76 21.90 -15.21 21.02
N THR A 77 22.54 -15.09 19.90
CA THR A 77 22.27 -14.02 18.91
C THR A 77 21.71 -14.61 17.62
N LEU A 78 20.57 -14.11 17.17
CA LEU A 78 19.98 -14.44 15.88
C LEU A 78 20.22 -13.29 14.90
N THR A 79 20.86 -13.58 13.78
CA THR A 79 21.05 -12.64 12.67
C THR A 79 20.21 -13.11 11.48
N LEU A 80 19.33 -12.24 10.97
CA LEU A 80 18.42 -12.53 9.87
C LEU A 80 18.78 -11.73 8.64
N SER A 81 18.59 -12.35 7.48
CA SER A 81 18.66 -11.68 6.18
C SER A 81 17.70 -12.34 5.21
N ALA A 82 17.26 -11.59 4.19
CA ALA A 82 16.45 -12.13 3.11
C ALA A 82 16.97 -11.65 1.76
N ARG A 83 16.75 -12.45 0.71
CA ARG A 83 17.12 -12.14 -0.67
C ARG A 83 16.07 -12.73 -1.62
N PHE A 84 16.03 -12.23 -2.86
CA PHE A 84 15.07 -12.71 -3.87
C PHE A 84 15.47 -14.05 -4.50
N GLY A 85 16.61 -14.61 -4.16
CA GLY A 85 17.14 -15.87 -4.65
C GLY A 85 18.58 -16.08 -4.21
N LYS A 86 19.10 -17.31 -4.34
CA LYS A 86 20.41 -17.73 -3.80
C LYS A 86 21.58 -16.81 -4.13
N ASP A 87 21.60 -16.30 -5.37
CA ASP A 87 22.73 -15.52 -5.90
C ASP A 87 22.40 -14.02 -6.00
N MET A 88 21.34 -13.58 -5.34
CA MET A 88 20.90 -12.19 -5.37
C MET A 88 21.37 -11.42 -4.13
N PRO A 89 21.55 -10.10 -4.25
CA PRO A 89 21.87 -9.27 -3.09
C PRO A 89 20.77 -9.32 -2.04
N ALA A 90 21.13 -9.00 -0.80
CA ALA A 90 20.18 -8.91 0.30
C ALA A 90 19.14 -7.81 0.04
N ILE A 91 17.92 -8.05 0.49
CA ILE A 91 16.82 -7.09 0.42
C ILE A 91 17.06 -6.02 1.49
N ASN A 92 17.08 -4.75 1.07
CA ASN A 92 17.47 -3.62 1.92
C ASN A 92 16.30 -2.94 2.65
N GLY A 93 15.06 -3.41 2.48
CA GLY A 93 13.92 -2.80 3.15
C GLY A 93 12.59 -3.47 2.84
N GLY A 94 11.54 -3.02 3.54
CA GLY A 94 10.18 -3.53 3.38
C GLY A 94 9.90 -4.89 4.04
N LEU A 95 10.92 -5.51 4.67
CA LEU A 95 10.78 -6.77 5.38
C LEU A 95 10.11 -6.58 6.74
N VAL A 96 9.25 -7.52 7.10
CA VAL A 96 8.69 -7.66 8.43
C VAL A 96 9.04 -9.04 8.95
N TRP A 97 9.77 -9.07 10.05
CA TRP A 97 10.19 -10.29 10.75
C TRP A 97 9.32 -10.48 11.98
N ARG A 98 8.75 -11.65 12.15
CA ARG A 98 8.05 -12.05 13.37
C ARG A 98 8.66 -13.31 13.91
N ILE A 99 9.08 -13.24 15.16
CA ILE A 99 9.71 -14.33 15.89
C ILE A 99 8.70 -14.85 16.91
N TYR A 100 8.36 -16.12 16.81
CA TYR A 100 7.43 -16.81 17.69
C TYR A 100 8.17 -17.86 18.52
N SER A 101 7.62 -18.19 19.70
CA SER A 101 8.03 -19.41 20.42
C SER A 101 7.62 -20.64 19.61
N ASP A 102 8.48 -21.69 19.58
CA ASP A 102 8.12 -22.99 19.03
C ASP A 102 7.10 -23.77 19.86
N LYS A 103 6.86 -23.31 21.10
CA LYS A 103 5.88 -23.90 22.03
C LYS A 103 4.55 -23.17 21.89
N PRO A 104 3.48 -23.87 21.47
CA PRO A 104 2.15 -23.29 21.43
C PRO A 104 1.67 -22.93 22.84
N GLY A 105 0.96 -21.82 22.94
CA GLY A 105 0.29 -21.41 24.17
C GLY A 105 -0.91 -22.32 24.52
N PRO A 106 -1.59 -22.08 25.65
CA PRO A 106 -2.73 -22.89 26.12
C PRO A 106 -3.89 -22.96 25.10
N ASN A 107 -4.02 -21.97 24.22
CA ASN A 107 -5.02 -21.90 23.16
C ASN A 107 -4.54 -22.50 21.83
N GLY A 108 -3.39 -23.16 21.79
CA GLY A 108 -2.78 -23.71 20.57
C GLY A 108 -2.12 -22.68 19.66
N ALA A 109 -2.21 -21.38 19.97
CA ALA A 109 -1.59 -20.32 19.18
C ALA A 109 -0.10 -20.16 19.53
N MET A 110 0.72 -19.84 18.53
CA MET A 110 2.12 -19.49 18.74
C MET A 110 2.24 -18.11 19.39
N HIS A 111 3.07 -17.99 20.42
CA HIS A 111 3.30 -16.72 21.11
C HIS A 111 4.30 -15.86 20.33
N LEU A 112 3.88 -14.66 19.90
CA LEU A 112 4.76 -13.68 19.27
C LEU A 112 5.70 -13.10 20.35
N ILE A 113 7.00 -13.26 20.14
CA ILE A 113 8.04 -12.77 21.04
C ILE A 113 8.53 -11.40 20.57
N ARG A 114 8.71 -11.23 19.26
CA ARG A 114 9.28 -10.01 18.70
C ARG A 114 8.85 -9.77 17.24
N GLU A 115 8.63 -8.51 16.89
CA GLU A 115 8.49 -8.04 15.50
C GLU A 115 9.60 -7.04 15.20
N GLU A 116 10.27 -7.19 14.04
CA GLU A 116 11.33 -6.33 13.56
C GLU A 116 11.10 -5.94 12.10
N ARG A 117 11.52 -4.72 11.74
CA ARG A 117 11.36 -4.18 10.37
C ARG A 117 12.69 -3.79 9.72
N ALA A 118 13.79 -4.06 10.39
CA ALA A 118 15.12 -3.86 9.82
C ALA A 118 15.39 -4.85 8.68
N ALA A 119 16.18 -4.46 7.70
CA ALA A 119 16.57 -5.32 6.59
C ALA A 119 17.36 -6.56 7.03
N ALA A 120 18.23 -6.40 8.03
CA ALA A 120 19.05 -7.46 8.60
C ALA A 120 19.12 -7.29 10.13
N PRO A 121 18.09 -7.68 10.87
CA PRO A 121 18.07 -7.53 12.32
C PRO A 121 19.04 -8.49 13.00
N VAL A 122 19.62 -8.00 14.10
CA VAL A 122 20.43 -8.78 15.04
C VAL A 122 19.69 -8.82 16.37
N ILE A 123 19.24 -9.99 16.76
CA ILE A 123 18.27 -10.16 17.84
C ILE A 123 18.87 -11.07 18.93
N PRO A 124 19.09 -10.54 20.15
CA PRO A 124 19.42 -11.38 21.30
C PRO A 124 18.19 -12.15 21.77
N LEU A 125 18.32 -13.47 21.93
CA LEU A 125 17.23 -14.35 22.37
C LEU A 125 17.74 -15.37 23.40
N PRO A 126 16.92 -15.74 24.38
CA PRO A 126 17.22 -16.87 25.25
C PRO A 126 17.44 -18.16 24.44
N PRO A 127 18.23 -19.12 24.94
CA PRO A 127 18.34 -20.44 24.33
C PRO A 127 16.97 -21.12 24.24
N GLY A 128 16.64 -21.68 23.06
CA GLY A 128 15.36 -22.31 22.82
C GLY A 128 15.03 -22.47 21.35
N GLY A 129 13.85 -23.04 21.10
CA GLY A 129 13.29 -23.16 19.75
C GLY A 129 12.39 -21.97 19.41
N TYR A 130 12.48 -21.53 18.17
CA TYR A 130 11.74 -20.40 17.64
C TYR A 130 11.22 -20.68 16.24
N VAL A 131 10.12 -20.04 15.89
CA VAL A 131 9.59 -20.02 14.53
C VAL A 131 9.72 -18.58 14.00
N ILE A 132 10.47 -18.43 12.92
CA ILE A 132 10.71 -17.15 12.27
C ILE A 132 9.80 -17.06 11.05
N HIS A 133 8.98 -16.04 11.00
CA HIS A 133 8.17 -15.66 9.84
C HIS A 133 8.73 -14.36 9.27
N VAL A 134 9.09 -14.38 8.00
CA VAL A 134 9.46 -13.19 7.23
C VAL A 134 8.39 -12.89 6.20
N SER A 135 8.07 -11.61 6.01
CA SER A 135 7.14 -11.18 4.96
C SER A 135 7.63 -9.93 4.24
N LEU A 136 7.31 -9.85 2.94
CA LEU A 136 7.54 -8.72 2.05
C LEU A 136 6.33 -8.57 1.12
N GLY A 137 5.43 -7.63 1.41
CA GLY A 137 4.16 -7.55 0.71
C GLY A 137 3.33 -8.83 0.90
N LEU A 138 2.96 -9.47 -0.19
CA LEU A 138 2.21 -10.75 -0.20
C LEU A 138 3.12 -11.99 -0.23
N VAL A 139 4.42 -11.80 -0.13
CA VAL A 139 5.39 -12.90 -0.05
C VAL A 139 5.75 -13.18 1.39
N SER A 140 5.78 -14.43 1.78
CA SER A 140 6.25 -14.83 3.11
C SER A 140 6.95 -16.19 3.08
N ASP A 141 7.83 -16.40 4.05
CA ASP A 141 8.45 -17.69 4.34
C ASP A 141 8.49 -17.91 5.87
N VAL A 142 8.48 -19.17 6.26
CA VAL A 142 8.48 -19.58 7.68
C VAL A 142 9.53 -20.65 7.89
N ARG A 143 10.35 -20.48 8.95
CA ARG A 143 11.39 -21.45 9.29
C ARG A 143 11.53 -21.61 10.80
N SER A 144 11.68 -22.86 11.25
CA SER A 144 12.03 -23.17 12.65
C SER A 144 13.52 -23.11 12.84
N VAL A 145 13.96 -22.49 13.96
CA VAL A 145 15.38 -22.27 14.30
C VAL A 145 15.58 -22.56 15.78
N THR A 146 16.73 -23.15 16.12
CA THR A 146 17.14 -23.37 17.51
C THR A 146 18.29 -22.44 17.87
N ILE A 147 18.08 -21.61 18.89
CA ILE A 147 19.12 -20.73 19.44
C ILE A 147 19.83 -21.43 20.59
N ARG A 148 21.16 -21.46 20.54
CA ARG A 148 22.01 -21.98 21.59
C ARG A 148 22.62 -20.85 22.42
N GLN A 149 23.00 -21.16 23.62
CA GLN A 149 23.66 -20.24 24.53
C GLN A 149 24.98 -19.74 23.90
N GLU A 150 25.21 -18.42 23.96
CA GLU A 150 26.46 -17.77 23.49
C GLU A 150 26.82 -18.01 22.01
N ASP A 151 25.88 -18.57 21.25
CA ASP A 151 26.08 -18.83 19.81
C ASP A 151 25.45 -17.73 18.95
N THR A 152 26.01 -17.55 17.74
CA THR A 152 25.44 -16.67 16.73
C THR A 152 24.85 -17.50 15.59
N THR A 153 23.53 -17.61 15.60
CA THR A 153 22.76 -18.28 14.55
C THR A 153 22.48 -17.29 13.42
N ARG A 154 22.88 -17.64 12.19
CA ARG A 154 22.62 -16.82 10.98
C ARG A 154 21.65 -17.53 10.07
N GLU A 155 20.54 -16.86 9.75
CA GLU A 155 19.53 -17.38 8.84
C GLU A 155 19.34 -16.46 7.63
N ALA A 156 19.45 -17.04 6.44
CA ALA A 156 19.19 -16.36 5.19
C ALA A 156 17.97 -16.96 4.51
N PHE A 157 16.96 -16.13 4.25
CA PHE A 157 15.70 -16.51 3.62
C PHE A 157 15.75 -16.19 2.12
N ASP A 158 15.41 -17.17 1.29
CA ASP A 158 15.28 -16.98 -0.15
C ASP A 158 13.81 -16.76 -0.51
N LEU A 159 13.41 -15.48 -0.54
CA LEU A 159 12.06 -15.09 -0.95
C LEU A 159 12.03 -15.03 -2.48
N ALA A 160 11.51 -16.09 -3.12
CA ALA A 160 11.32 -16.11 -4.57
C ALA A 160 10.20 -15.15 -4.99
N ALA A 161 10.46 -13.86 -4.86
CA ALA A 161 9.50 -12.78 -5.07
C ALA A 161 9.87 -11.90 -6.25
N GLY A 162 8.85 -11.32 -6.92
CA GLY A 162 8.99 -10.30 -7.93
C GLY A 162 7.98 -9.17 -7.75
N GLY A 163 8.28 -8.03 -8.33
CA GLY A 163 7.36 -6.89 -8.41
C GLY A 163 6.42 -7.03 -9.60
N LEU A 164 5.17 -6.65 -9.43
CA LEU A 164 4.18 -6.50 -10.49
C LEU A 164 3.69 -5.07 -10.48
N ARG A 165 3.77 -4.37 -11.62
CA ARG A 165 3.18 -3.06 -11.84
C ARG A 165 2.25 -3.12 -13.05
N ILE A 166 1.02 -2.60 -12.88
CA ILE A 166 0.00 -2.72 -13.91
C ILE A 166 -0.49 -1.32 -14.29
N GLU A 167 -0.61 -1.06 -15.58
CA GLU A 167 -1.22 0.14 -16.14
C GLU A 167 -2.37 -0.24 -17.07
N GLY A 168 -3.42 0.61 -17.11
CA GLY A 168 -4.52 0.47 -18.06
C GLY A 168 -4.48 1.55 -19.13
N ARG A 169 -4.87 1.18 -20.35
CA ARG A 169 -4.98 2.10 -21.50
C ARG A 169 -6.26 1.84 -22.30
N VAL A 170 -6.72 2.90 -22.97
CA VAL A 170 -7.68 2.81 -24.07
C VAL A 170 -6.95 3.34 -25.30
N GLY A 171 -6.75 2.50 -26.31
CA GLY A 171 -5.87 2.84 -27.43
C GLY A 171 -4.46 3.19 -26.94
N THR A 172 -3.99 4.40 -27.18
CA THR A 172 -2.69 4.93 -26.72
C THR A 172 -2.81 5.73 -25.43
N SER A 173 -4.02 6.10 -25.00
CA SER A 173 -4.27 6.96 -23.84
C SER A 173 -4.27 6.17 -22.55
N LYS A 174 -3.52 6.64 -21.54
CA LYS A 174 -3.51 6.06 -20.18
C LYS A 174 -4.84 6.36 -19.48
N ILE A 175 -5.43 5.33 -18.86
CA ILE A 175 -6.62 5.49 -18.02
C ILE A 175 -6.19 6.15 -16.71
N PRO A 176 -6.85 7.24 -16.26
CA PRO A 176 -6.56 7.90 -15.01
C PRO A 176 -6.73 6.97 -13.80
N GLN A 177 -5.95 7.21 -12.75
CA GLN A 177 -6.14 6.54 -11.46
C GLN A 177 -7.56 6.78 -10.92
N GLY A 178 -8.11 5.77 -10.25
CA GLY A 178 -9.49 5.81 -9.74
C GLY A 178 -10.58 5.45 -10.75
N GLN A 179 -10.27 5.41 -12.06
CA GLN A 179 -11.20 4.94 -13.09
C GLN A 179 -10.99 3.47 -13.47
N ILE A 180 -9.86 2.89 -13.07
CA ILE A 180 -9.51 1.49 -13.34
C ILE A 180 -9.00 0.84 -12.06
N VAL A 181 -9.39 -0.41 -11.86
CA VAL A 181 -8.93 -1.24 -10.74
C VAL A 181 -8.56 -2.62 -11.25
N PHE A 182 -7.63 -3.25 -10.51
CA PHE A 182 -7.17 -4.60 -10.82
C PHE A 182 -7.44 -5.54 -9.67
N SER A 183 -7.85 -6.77 -10.01
CA SER A 183 -7.94 -7.90 -9.09
C SER A 183 -7.02 -9.01 -9.56
N ILE A 184 -6.25 -9.59 -8.64
CA ILE A 184 -5.22 -10.57 -8.94
C ILE A 184 -5.56 -11.87 -8.23
N TYR A 185 -5.52 -12.95 -8.97
CA TYR A 185 -5.81 -14.31 -8.51
C TYR A 185 -4.58 -15.20 -8.72
N LYS A 186 -4.40 -16.20 -7.88
CA LYS A 186 -3.34 -17.19 -8.04
C LYS A 186 -3.68 -18.18 -9.13
N GLY A 187 -2.71 -18.55 -9.96
CA GLY A 187 -2.87 -19.52 -11.06
C GLY A 187 -3.34 -18.89 -12.37
N SER A 188 -3.72 -19.72 -13.34
CA SER A 188 -4.20 -19.33 -14.66
C SER A 188 -5.73 -19.26 -14.71
N GLN A 189 -6.28 -18.42 -15.60
CA GLN A 189 -7.71 -18.39 -15.90
C GLN A 189 -8.26 -19.74 -16.42
N PHE A 190 -7.40 -20.57 -16.98
CA PHE A 190 -7.78 -21.88 -17.56
C PHE A 190 -7.65 -23.05 -16.59
N GLU A 191 -7.23 -22.83 -15.34
CA GLU A 191 -7.19 -23.91 -14.35
C GLU A 191 -8.60 -24.37 -14.01
N ILE A 192 -8.88 -25.67 -14.29
CA ILE A 192 -10.16 -26.31 -14.05
C ILE A 192 -10.33 -26.59 -12.54
N GLY A 193 -11.55 -26.43 -12.01
CA GLY A 193 -11.89 -26.81 -10.64
C GLY A 193 -11.97 -25.63 -9.65
N THR A 194 -12.27 -24.48 -10.14
CA THR A 194 -12.27 -23.23 -9.39
C THR A 194 -13.67 -22.78 -9.03
N GLY A 195 -14.29 -23.48 -8.11
CA GLY A 195 -15.29 -22.84 -7.27
C GLY A 195 -14.60 -21.77 -6.45
N ASP A 196 -15.23 -20.63 -6.25
CA ASP A 196 -14.85 -19.49 -5.39
C ASP A 196 -13.35 -19.21 -5.26
N ARG A 197 -12.73 -18.72 -6.34
CA ARG A 197 -11.37 -18.13 -6.24
C ARG A 197 -11.47 -16.79 -5.56
N SER A 198 -11.03 -16.72 -4.33
CA SER A 198 -10.78 -15.41 -3.70
C SER A 198 -9.53 -14.77 -4.33
N PRO A 199 -9.59 -13.50 -4.73
CA PRO A 199 -8.43 -12.78 -5.19
C PRO A 199 -7.40 -12.63 -4.06
N ILE A 200 -6.13 -12.75 -4.39
CA ILE A 200 -5.02 -12.51 -3.45
C ILE A 200 -4.77 -11.01 -3.24
N ALA A 201 -5.19 -10.18 -4.19
CA ALA A 201 -5.22 -8.73 -4.08
C ALA A 201 -6.42 -8.18 -4.86
N GLN A 202 -7.10 -7.18 -4.27
CA GLN A 202 -8.24 -6.48 -4.86
C GLN A 202 -8.01 -4.98 -4.85
N ASN A 203 -8.66 -4.27 -5.77
CA ASN A 203 -8.62 -2.82 -5.87
C ASN A 203 -7.18 -2.27 -5.97
N VAL A 204 -6.30 -3.03 -6.63
CA VAL A 204 -4.93 -2.57 -6.88
C VAL A 204 -5.01 -1.39 -7.84
N ALA A 205 -4.37 -0.28 -7.47
CA ALA A 205 -4.38 0.93 -8.28
C ALA A 205 -3.38 0.83 -9.44
N ALA A 206 -3.65 1.57 -10.52
CA ALA A 206 -2.74 1.64 -11.65
C ALA A 206 -1.42 2.30 -11.26
N GLY A 207 -0.30 1.64 -11.60
CA GLY A 207 1.06 2.11 -11.32
C GLY A 207 1.65 1.68 -9.97
N ASP A 208 0.85 1.13 -9.08
CA ASP A 208 1.36 0.58 -7.82
C ASP A 208 2.20 -0.68 -8.04
N VAL A 209 3.24 -0.84 -7.24
CA VAL A 209 4.09 -2.04 -7.27
C VAL A 209 3.63 -3.02 -6.19
N LEU A 210 3.16 -4.17 -6.63
CA LEU A 210 2.75 -5.26 -5.76
C LEU A 210 3.84 -6.35 -5.71
N MET A 211 4.33 -6.68 -4.51
CA MET A 211 5.28 -7.78 -4.33
C MET A 211 4.54 -9.11 -4.20
N LEU A 212 4.84 -10.05 -5.12
CA LEU A 212 4.21 -11.36 -5.25
C LEU A 212 5.26 -12.47 -5.29
N PRO A 213 4.94 -13.68 -4.81
CA PRO A 213 5.75 -14.86 -5.13
C PRO A 213 5.93 -15.02 -6.65
N ALA A 214 7.07 -15.53 -7.08
CA ALA A 214 7.25 -15.87 -8.49
C ALA A 214 6.24 -16.95 -8.89
N GLY A 215 5.56 -16.75 -10.02
CA GLY A 215 4.49 -17.66 -10.43
C GLY A 215 3.61 -17.12 -11.55
N ILE A 216 2.55 -17.86 -11.82
CA ILE A 216 1.51 -17.48 -12.79
C ILE A 216 0.32 -16.94 -12.00
N TYR A 217 -0.25 -15.86 -12.49
CA TYR A 217 -1.37 -15.16 -11.91
C TYR A 217 -2.40 -14.83 -12.99
N TYR A 218 -3.64 -14.79 -12.58
CA TYR A 218 -4.75 -14.36 -13.39
C TYR A 218 -5.16 -12.94 -12.97
N LEU A 219 -5.10 -12.03 -13.93
CA LEU A 219 -5.43 -10.62 -13.77
C LEU A 219 -6.83 -10.34 -14.32
N VAL A 220 -7.66 -9.65 -13.54
CA VAL A 220 -8.91 -9.05 -13.98
C VAL A 220 -8.77 -7.53 -13.85
N SER A 221 -8.88 -6.84 -14.97
CA SER A 221 -8.87 -5.38 -15.06
C SER A 221 -10.28 -4.88 -15.33
N THR A 222 -10.78 -3.96 -14.51
CA THR A 222 -12.10 -3.36 -14.64
C THR A 222 -11.98 -1.85 -14.84
N TYR A 223 -12.42 -1.34 -15.97
CA TYR A 223 -12.46 0.08 -16.29
C TYR A 223 -13.89 0.62 -16.14
N GLY A 224 -14.06 1.55 -15.20
CA GLY A 224 -15.38 2.04 -14.81
C GLY A 224 -16.17 1.01 -14.01
N ASP A 225 -17.48 1.12 -14.06
CA ASP A 225 -18.42 0.34 -13.27
C ASP A 225 -19.49 -0.40 -14.12
N ALA A 226 -19.24 -0.53 -15.41
CA ALA A 226 -20.11 -1.25 -16.34
C ALA A 226 -19.47 -2.56 -16.83
N ASN A 227 -19.25 -2.72 -18.12
CA ASN A 227 -18.83 -3.99 -18.72
C ASN A 227 -17.43 -3.98 -19.34
N SER A 228 -16.65 -2.93 -19.19
CA SER A 228 -15.28 -2.90 -19.70
C SER A 228 -14.34 -3.69 -18.81
N ILE A 229 -14.26 -5.00 -19.04
CA ILE A 229 -13.46 -5.93 -18.27
C ILE A 229 -12.48 -6.65 -19.19
N VAL A 230 -11.20 -6.66 -18.82
CA VAL A 230 -10.14 -7.40 -19.52
C VAL A 230 -9.56 -8.46 -18.56
N ARG A 231 -9.32 -9.64 -19.09
CA ARG A 231 -8.75 -10.77 -18.35
C ARG A 231 -7.48 -11.25 -19.03
N SER A 232 -6.44 -11.53 -18.25
CA SER A 232 -5.15 -11.97 -18.79
C SER A 232 -4.37 -12.80 -17.78
N ASP A 233 -3.64 -13.80 -18.26
CA ASP A 233 -2.64 -14.47 -17.46
C ASP A 233 -1.32 -13.71 -17.51
N ILE A 234 -0.65 -13.58 -16.38
CA ILE A 234 0.62 -12.90 -16.23
C ILE A 234 1.61 -13.80 -15.48
N ARG A 235 2.90 -13.66 -15.81
CA ARG A 235 3.96 -14.39 -15.12
C ARG A 235 4.83 -13.39 -14.36
N VAL A 236 4.89 -13.52 -13.03
CA VAL A 236 5.82 -12.80 -12.17
C VAL A 236 7.09 -13.62 -12.01
N GLN A 237 8.24 -12.99 -12.27
CA GLN A 237 9.57 -13.61 -12.17
C GLN A 237 10.26 -13.12 -10.90
N ALA A 238 10.97 -14.04 -10.22
CA ALA A 238 11.75 -13.68 -9.04
C ALA A 238 12.79 -12.58 -9.37
N ALA A 239 12.98 -11.67 -8.43
CA ALA A 239 13.93 -10.56 -8.49
C ALA A 239 13.74 -9.59 -9.66
N LYS A 240 12.58 -9.61 -10.34
CA LYS A 240 12.29 -8.70 -11.44
C LYS A 240 11.02 -7.91 -11.19
N LEU A 241 10.97 -6.69 -11.73
CA LEU A 241 9.73 -5.94 -11.89
C LEU A 241 9.11 -6.37 -13.24
N THR A 242 7.88 -6.85 -13.16
CA THR A 242 7.06 -7.18 -14.33
C THR A 242 6.11 -6.02 -14.59
N ASP A 243 6.31 -5.30 -15.67
CA ASP A 243 5.41 -4.23 -16.12
C ASP A 243 4.38 -4.80 -17.08
N VAL A 244 3.11 -4.59 -16.78
CA VAL A 244 1.96 -5.05 -17.57
C VAL A 244 1.13 -3.87 -18.00
N VAL A 245 0.85 -3.79 -19.30
CA VAL A 245 -0.09 -2.81 -19.86
C VAL A 245 -1.33 -3.55 -20.32
N VAL A 246 -2.48 -3.23 -19.71
CA VAL A 246 -3.78 -3.77 -20.09
C VAL A 246 -4.48 -2.76 -21.01
N THR A 247 -4.83 -3.19 -22.22
CA THR A 247 -5.55 -2.33 -23.15
C THR A 247 -7.03 -2.70 -23.16
N HIS A 248 -7.86 -1.75 -22.75
CA HIS A 248 -9.31 -1.82 -22.85
C HIS A 248 -9.77 -1.34 -24.21
N ARG A 249 -10.73 -2.03 -24.80
CA ARG A 249 -11.49 -1.56 -25.95
C ARG A 249 -12.81 -1.00 -25.44
N ALA A 250 -12.83 0.31 -25.18
CA ALA A 250 -13.93 0.98 -24.50
C ALA A 250 -13.96 2.46 -24.83
N ALA A 251 -15.05 3.12 -24.47
CA ALA A 251 -15.18 4.57 -24.51
C ALA A 251 -16.09 5.07 -23.39
N VAL A 252 -15.98 6.36 -23.07
CA VAL A 252 -16.87 7.06 -22.15
C VAL A 252 -18.05 7.63 -22.91
N ILE A 253 -19.25 7.19 -22.59
CA ILE A 253 -20.50 7.65 -23.21
C ILE A 253 -21.27 8.49 -22.20
N THR A 254 -21.64 9.71 -22.62
CA THR A 254 -22.55 10.59 -21.88
C THR A 254 -23.94 10.47 -22.47
N LEU A 255 -24.92 10.12 -21.66
CA LEU A 255 -26.32 10.00 -22.11
C LEU A 255 -27.06 11.28 -21.84
N LYS A 256 -27.95 11.69 -22.76
CA LYS A 256 -28.82 12.85 -22.63
C LYS A 256 -30.22 12.53 -23.15
N LEU A 257 -31.27 12.86 -22.38
CA LEU A 257 -32.63 12.88 -22.88
C LEU A 257 -32.99 14.31 -23.28
N VAL A 258 -33.33 14.55 -24.52
CA VAL A 258 -33.58 15.92 -25.06
C VAL A 258 -34.90 15.98 -25.81
N GLY A 259 -35.55 17.14 -25.77
CA GLY A 259 -36.76 17.41 -26.53
C GLY A 259 -36.55 17.49 -28.01
N GLU A 260 -35.41 18.04 -28.41
CA GLU A 260 -34.93 18.18 -29.78
C GLU A 260 -33.42 17.99 -29.87
N LYS A 261 -32.90 17.69 -31.03
CA LYS A 261 -31.48 17.47 -31.25
C LYS A 261 -30.67 18.68 -30.83
N GLY A 262 -29.65 18.47 -29.96
CA GLY A 262 -28.83 19.54 -29.41
C GLY A 262 -29.51 20.37 -28.30
N GLY A 263 -30.71 19.97 -27.85
CA GLY A 263 -31.44 20.63 -26.79
C GLY A 263 -30.86 20.39 -25.40
N GLU A 264 -31.45 21.05 -24.39
CA GLU A 264 -31.07 20.85 -23.02
C GLU A 264 -31.49 19.45 -22.52
N ALA A 265 -30.64 18.84 -21.69
CA ALA A 265 -30.91 17.54 -21.12
C ALA A 265 -31.96 17.64 -20.00
N LEU A 266 -32.91 16.73 -20.02
CA LEU A 266 -33.97 16.65 -19.03
C LEU A 266 -33.42 16.06 -17.72
N ALA A 267 -33.64 16.78 -16.63
CA ALA A 267 -33.30 16.32 -15.29
C ALA A 267 -34.16 15.12 -14.85
N ASN A 268 -33.78 14.46 -13.75
CA ASN A 268 -34.52 13.35 -13.16
C ASN A 268 -34.83 12.18 -14.10
N THR A 269 -33.97 11.99 -15.10
CA THR A 269 -34.09 10.86 -16.04
C THR A 269 -33.45 9.63 -15.45
N ALA A 270 -34.18 8.52 -15.39
CA ALA A 270 -33.64 7.21 -15.05
C ALA A 270 -33.20 6.51 -16.34
N TRP A 271 -32.01 5.96 -16.32
CA TRP A 271 -31.35 5.35 -17.45
C TRP A 271 -31.11 3.88 -17.25
N SER A 272 -31.31 3.11 -18.31
CA SER A 272 -30.82 1.73 -18.41
C SER A 272 -30.09 1.56 -19.72
N VAL A 273 -28.86 1.05 -19.68
CA VAL A 273 -28.07 0.66 -20.86
C VAL A 273 -28.11 -0.84 -20.98
N LEU A 274 -28.54 -1.33 -22.14
CA LEU A 274 -28.71 -2.75 -22.39
C LEU A 274 -27.83 -3.22 -23.56
N THR A 275 -27.51 -4.51 -23.55
CA THR A 275 -26.99 -5.19 -24.74
C THR A 275 -28.11 -5.36 -25.79
N PRO A 276 -27.79 -5.67 -27.06
CA PRO A 276 -28.78 -6.02 -28.08
C PRO A 276 -29.66 -7.23 -27.69
N ALA A 277 -29.13 -8.11 -26.81
CA ALA A 277 -29.88 -9.26 -26.28
C ALA A 277 -30.86 -8.90 -25.16
N GLY A 278 -30.84 -7.65 -24.66
CA GLY A 278 -31.72 -7.17 -23.60
C GLY A 278 -31.15 -7.25 -22.18
N ASP A 279 -29.89 -7.65 -22.01
CA ASP A 279 -29.25 -7.70 -20.71
C ASP A 279 -28.91 -6.29 -20.24
N VAL A 280 -29.28 -5.94 -19.02
CA VAL A 280 -28.97 -4.65 -18.42
C VAL A 280 -27.49 -4.60 -18.02
N ILE A 281 -26.73 -3.69 -18.60
CA ILE A 281 -25.30 -3.46 -18.33
C ILE A 281 -25.11 -2.41 -17.23
N LYS A 282 -25.89 -1.33 -17.28
CA LYS A 282 -25.76 -0.22 -16.33
C LYS A 282 -27.09 0.50 -16.12
N GLU A 283 -27.37 0.84 -14.89
CA GLU A 283 -28.44 1.77 -14.52
C GLU A 283 -27.85 3.02 -13.88
N SER A 284 -28.48 4.16 -14.11
CA SER A 284 -28.07 5.45 -13.54
C SER A 284 -29.25 6.42 -13.51
N ILE A 285 -29.11 7.52 -12.76
CA ILE A 285 -30.11 8.59 -12.68
C ILE A 285 -29.38 9.93 -12.87
N GLY A 286 -29.92 10.79 -13.68
CA GLY A 286 -29.38 12.13 -13.89
C GLY A 286 -29.60 12.66 -15.31
N ALA A 287 -29.27 13.93 -15.53
CA ALA A 287 -29.35 14.59 -16.84
C ALA A 287 -28.21 14.16 -17.78
N PHE A 288 -27.00 13.90 -17.22
CA PHE A 288 -25.77 13.61 -17.96
C PHE A 288 -24.98 12.45 -17.35
N PRO A 289 -25.54 11.24 -17.21
CA PRO A 289 -24.77 10.14 -16.68
C PRO A 289 -23.66 9.75 -17.67
N ARG A 290 -22.46 9.51 -17.11
CA ARG A 290 -21.29 9.05 -17.88
C ARG A 290 -21.08 7.58 -17.59
N VAL A 291 -20.98 6.77 -18.61
CA VAL A 291 -20.83 5.32 -18.52
C VAL A 291 -19.63 4.87 -19.35
N MET A 292 -18.72 4.09 -18.75
CA MET A 292 -17.58 3.48 -19.42
C MET A 292 -18.03 2.13 -20.01
N LEU A 293 -18.28 2.10 -21.33
CA LEU A 293 -18.76 0.91 -22.02
C LEU A 293 -17.68 0.27 -22.86
N ALA A 294 -17.66 -1.05 -22.90
CA ALA A 294 -16.85 -1.77 -23.87
C ALA A 294 -17.32 -1.45 -25.29
N GLU A 295 -16.43 -1.60 -26.28
CA GLU A 295 -16.77 -1.48 -27.70
C GLU A 295 -17.88 -2.48 -28.05
N GLY A 296 -18.91 -2.01 -28.76
CA GLY A 296 -20.06 -2.82 -29.17
C GLY A 296 -21.33 -2.02 -29.41
N GLU A 297 -22.41 -2.74 -29.67
CA GLU A 297 -23.75 -2.18 -29.84
C GLU A 297 -24.53 -2.21 -28.53
N TYR A 298 -25.33 -1.18 -28.30
CA TYR A 298 -26.11 -0.99 -27.07
C TYR A 298 -27.44 -0.31 -27.36
N LYS A 299 -28.36 -0.46 -26.40
CA LYS A 299 -29.62 0.30 -26.37
C LYS A 299 -29.65 1.14 -25.08
N ALA A 300 -29.85 2.44 -25.22
CA ALA A 300 -30.15 3.33 -24.11
C ALA A 300 -31.67 3.44 -23.94
N ILE A 301 -32.15 3.20 -22.73
CA ILE A 301 -33.53 3.44 -22.33
C ILE A 301 -33.53 4.57 -21.33
N ALA A 302 -34.31 5.62 -21.62
CA ALA A 302 -34.52 6.77 -20.75
C ALA A 302 -35.97 6.79 -20.26
N LYS A 303 -36.17 6.83 -18.93
CA LYS A 303 -37.49 6.99 -18.32
C LYS A 303 -37.55 8.35 -17.62
N ASN A 304 -38.50 9.19 -18.05
CA ASN A 304 -38.71 10.51 -17.49
C ASN A 304 -40.24 10.80 -17.44
N ASP A 305 -40.75 11.31 -16.33
CA ASP A 305 -42.18 11.60 -16.11
C ASP A 305 -43.11 10.46 -16.52
N GLY A 306 -42.76 9.22 -16.23
CA GLY A 306 -43.55 8.03 -16.52
C GLY A 306 -43.50 7.60 -18.00
N LYS A 307 -42.86 8.34 -18.88
CA LYS A 307 -42.67 7.99 -20.29
C LYS A 307 -41.31 7.29 -20.51
N VAL A 308 -41.25 6.40 -21.48
CA VAL A 308 -40.07 5.66 -21.84
C VAL A 308 -39.65 6.00 -23.26
N PHE A 309 -38.37 6.28 -23.43
CA PHE A 309 -37.76 6.61 -24.70
C PHE A 309 -36.55 5.71 -24.91
N GLU A 310 -36.24 5.34 -26.14
CA GLU A 310 -35.12 4.45 -26.42
C GLU A 310 -34.33 4.89 -27.64
N ARG A 311 -33.04 4.51 -27.67
CA ARG A 311 -32.14 4.71 -28.79
C ARG A 311 -31.09 3.64 -28.84
N ASP A 312 -30.89 3.03 -30.02
CA ASP A 312 -29.76 2.18 -30.30
C ASP A 312 -28.54 3.03 -30.64
N PHE A 313 -27.36 2.62 -30.17
CA PHE A 313 -26.09 3.30 -30.42
C PHE A 313 -24.90 2.32 -30.43
N GLU A 314 -23.82 2.72 -31.07
CA GLU A 314 -22.58 1.98 -31.18
C GLU A 314 -21.48 2.67 -30.37
N VAL A 315 -20.71 1.92 -29.57
CA VAL A 315 -19.51 2.37 -28.87
C VAL A 315 -18.30 1.94 -29.65
N LYS A 316 -17.46 2.91 -30.06
CA LYS A 316 -16.20 2.69 -30.76
C LYS A 316 -15.02 2.87 -29.84
N ASN A 317 -14.04 1.99 -29.95
CA ASN A 317 -12.86 2.01 -29.09
C ASN A 317 -12.15 3.37 -29.09
N GLY A 318 -11.99 3.97 -27.91
CA GLY A 318 -11.28 5.24 -27.72
C GLY A 318 -11.99 6.48 -28.25
N VAL A 319 -13.25 6.37 -28.66
CA VAL A 319 -14.06 7.49 -29.17
C VAL A 319 -15.13 7.82 -28.12
N ASP A 320 -14.81 8.72 -27.22
CA ASP A 320 -15.77 9.24 -26.26
C ASP A 320 -16.85 10.04 -26.99
N GLY A 321 -18.09 9.97 -26.51
CA GLY A 321 -19.22 10.59 -27.21
C GLY A 321 -20.43 10.85 -26.34
N GLU A 322 -21.41 11.55 -26.96
CA GLU A 322 -22.71 11.80 -26.38
C GLU A 322 -23.78 11.06 -27.16
N VAL A 323 -24.70 10.46 -26.43
CA VAL A 323 -25.89 9.80 -26.99
C VAL A 323 -27.13 10.57 -26.56
N GLU A 324 -27.76 11.23 -27.52
CA GLU A 324 -29.01 11.97 -27.31
C GLU A 324 -30.19 11.04 -27.57
N VAL A 325 -31.03 10.81 -26.58
CA VAL A 325 -32.33 10.15 -26.74
C VAL A 325 -33.39 11.22 -26.90
N LEU A 326 -34.23 11.12 -27.93
CA LEU A 326 -35.27 12.12 -28.21
C LEU A 326 -36.59 11.73 -27.52
N THR A 327 -37.34 12.72 -27.03
CA THR A 327 -38.66 12.53 -26.41
C THR A 327 -39.79 12.32 -27.40
N ARG A 328 -39.49 11.95 -28.66
CA ARG A 328 -40.45 11.68 -29.75
C ARG A 328 -40.38 10.23 -30.18
#